data_8fc67dbdab589c30d0da5c42100a072e
#
_entry.id   8fc67dbdab589c30d0da5c42100a072e
#
_cell.length_a   1.000
_cell.length_b   1.000
_cell.length_c   1.000
_cell.angle_alpha   90.00
_cell.angle_beta   90.00
_cell.angle_gamma   90.00
#
_symmetry.space_group_name_H-M   'P 1'
#
loop_
_entity.id
_entity.type
_entity.pdbx_description
1 polymer ?
#
loop_
_entity_poly.entity_id
_entity_poly.type
_entity_poly.pdbx_seq_one_letter_code
_entity_poly.pdbx_strand_id
1 'polypeptide(L)'
;MFVFVVSASAHKKRSYSHALFIVLMLIFTPTYSIYAYDMKQGKILIIDDNEDVLFALNVLLEPYVEQIRVTTQPARIEHFMESDVPDVSLLDMNFRRDAISGQEGFFWLEKIKKADPDAVVLFITAYADTEKAVRAIKAGATDFIPKPWEKEKLLATLSAALKLRESRTEVRSLKRQVAALESSDEEGFEIIGESNAMQEIFATIEKLRHTDANILILGENGTGKDLVARALYHHSPRNGQVFVGIDLGSIPESLFESELFGYEKGAFTDARRD
;
A
#
# COMPACT_ATOMS: atom_id res chain seq x y z
N MET A 1 0.30 -24.53 -12.00
CA MET A 1 0.58 -25.92 -12.45
C MET A 1 1.60 -25.83 -13.57
N PHE A 2 2.90 -25.89 -13.26
CA PHE A 2 3.97 -25.85 -14.25
C PHE A 2 4.35 -27.29 -14.59
N VAL A 3 4.15 -27.67 -15.86
CA VAL A 3 4.58 -28.96 -16.39
C VAL A 3 5.94 -28.76 -17.04
N PHE A 4 6.98 -29.29 -16.43
CA PHE A 4 8.30 -29.43 -17.09
C PHE A 4 8.33 -30.72 -17.88
N VAL A 5 8.37 -30.60 -19.20
CA VAL A 5 8.66 -31.73 -20.08
C VAL A 5 10.17 -31.80 -20.24
N VAL A 6 10.80 -32.80 -19.63
CA VAL A 6 12.19 -33.13 -19.88
C VAL A 6 12.22 -34.19 -20.98
N SER A 7 12.64 -33.82 -22.20
CA SER A 7 12.96 -34.76 -23.28
C SER A 7 14.29 -35.44 -22.98
N ALA A 8 14.26 -36.69 -22.62
CA ALA A 8 15.45 -37.52 -22.52
C ALA A 8 15.63 -38.33 -23.79
N SER A 9 16.66 -37.99 -24.57
CA SER A 9 17.17 -38.81 -25.69
C SER A 9 17.70 -40.13 -25.15
N ALA A 10 17.26 -41.22 -25.76
CA ALA A 10 17.62 -42.57 -25.41
C ALA A 10 19.08 -42.87 -25.78
N HIS A 11 19.95 -43.02 -24.76
CA HIS A 11 21.11 -43.94 -24.76
C HIS A 11 21.76 -43.96 -23.36
N LYS A 12 21.41 -44.91 -22.56
CA LYS A 12 22.16 -45.73 -21.57
C LYS A 12 21.27 -46.23 -20.43
N LYS A 13 20.91 -47.46 -20.51
CA LYS A 13 20.40 -48.23 -19.38
C LYS A 13 21.48 -48.31 -18.26
N ARG A 14 21.33 -47.54 -17.20
CA ARG A 14 21.81 -47.76 -15.81
C ARG A 14 21.80 -46.41 -15.08
N SER A 15 20.77 -46.14 -14.37
CA SER A 15 20.70 -45.21 -13.23
C SER A 15 19.31 -44.55 -13.02
N TYR A 16 18.24 -45.31 -13.27
CA TYR A 16 16.89 -44.78 -13.01
C TYR A 16 16.46 -44.95 -11.53
N SER A 17 17.21 -45.74 -10.72
CA SER A 17 16.81 -46.00 -9.33
C SER A 17 16.97 -44.79 -8.41
N HIS A 18 18.04 -44.00 -8.54
CA HIS A 18 18.27 -42.85 -7.68
C HIS A 18 17.48 -41.59 -8.08
N ALA A 19 17.30 -41.37 -9.39
CA ALA A 19 16.50 -40.25 -9.86
C ALA A 19 15.02 -40.42 -9.52
N LEU A 20 14.49 -41.66 -9.64
CA LEU A 20 13.11 -41.97 -9.24
C LEU A 20 12.89 -41.86 -7.74
N PHE A 21 13.90 -42.20 -6.91
CA PHE A 21 13.83 -42.06 -5.47
C PHE A 21 13.86 -40.60 -5.01
N ILE A 22 14.64 -39.75 -5.66
CA ILE A 22 14.68 -38.30 -5.38
C ILE A 22 13.38 -37.63 -5.82
N VAL A 23 12.80 -38.00 -6.96
CA VAL A 23 11.49 -37.48 -7.40
C VAL A 23 10.35 -37.98 -6.51
N LEU A 24 10.39 -39.26 -6.05
CA LEU A 24 9.40 -39.77 -5.10
C LEU A 24 9.53 -39.13 -3.71
N MET A 25 10.75 -38.84 -3.25
CA MET A 25 10.97 -38.15 -1.98
C MET A 25 10.48 -36.68 -2.02
N LEU A 26 10.55 -36.02 -3.19
CA LEU A 26 9.98 -34.69 -3.39
C LEU A 26 8.44 -34.65 -3.49
N ILE A 27 7.81 -35.80 -3.81
CA ILE A 27 6.35 -35.93 -3.94
C ILE A 27 5.72 -36.36 -2.60
N PHE A 28 6.45 -37.10 -1.74
CA PHE A 28 5.94 -37.62 -0.44
C PHE A 28 6.44 -36.90 0.80
N THR A 29 7.26 -35.86 0.66
CA THR A 29 7.40 -34.95 1.78
C THR A 29 6.05 -34.24 1.95
N PRO A 30 5.43 -34.29 3.14
CA PRO A 30 4.25 -33.47 3.38
C PRO A 30 4.64 -32.05 2.99
N THR A 31 3.82 -31.43 2.16
CA THR A 31 3.89 -30.02 1.82
C THR A 31 3.74 -29.21 3.12
N TYR A 32 4.74 -29.27 3.99
CA TYR A 32 5.08 -28.10 4.75
C TYR A 32 5.46 -27.10 3.68
N SER A 33 4.48 -26.30 3.34
CA SER A 33 4.62 -25.10 2.55
C SER A 33 5.99 -24.52 2.87
N ILE A 34 6.90 -24.66 1.93
CA ILE A 34 8.08 -23.83 1.86
C ILE A 34 7.51 -22.44 1.55
N TYR A 35 6.96 -21.80 2.59
CA TYR A 35 7.13 -20.39 2.71
C TYR A 35 8.64 -20.23 2.97
N ALA A 36 9.41 -20.34 1.90
CA ALA A 36 10.72 -19.73 1.86
C ALA A 36 10.41 -18.24 2.04
N TYR A 37 10.42 -17.85 3.32
CA TYR A 37 10.50 -16.47 3.73
C TYR A 37 11.87 -15.98 3.24
N ASP A 38 11.94 -15.63 1.97
CA ASP A 38 12.99 -14.75 1.45
C ASP A 38 12.68 -13.34 2.00
N MET A 39 12.66 -13.26 3.34
CA MET A 39 12.27 -12.07 4.08
C MET A 39 13.47 -11.48 4.80
N LYS A 40 14.48 -11.12 4.03
CA LYS A 40 15.37 -10.04 4.48
C LYS A 40 14.86 -8.71 3.94
N GLN A 41 13.59 -8.43 4.14
CA GLN A 41 12.95 -7.21 3.67
C GLN A 41 12.26 -6.50 4.82
N GLY A 42 12.39 -5.17 4.84
CA GLY A 42 11.69 -4.31 5.76
C GLY A 42 12.44 -3.95 7.04
N LYS A 43 12.12 -2.76 7.53
CA LYS A 43 12.65 -2.16 8.76
C LYS A 43 11.60 -2.26 9.84
N ILE A 44 11.97 -2.83 10.96
CA ILE A 44 11.05 -3.00 12.09
C ILE A 44 11.53 -2.19 13.29
N LEU A 45 10.60 -1.47 13.90
CA LEU A 45 10.81 -0.79 15.18
C LEU A 45 10.03 -1.54 16.26
N ILE A 46 10.71 -1.99 17.32
CA ILE A 46 10.11 -2.68 18.47
C ILE A 46 10.18 -1.76 19.67
N ILE A 47 9.04 -1.48 20.28
CA ILE A 47 8.90 -0.59 21.43
C ILE A 47 8.23 -1.35 22.56
N ASP A 48 8.99 -1.64 23.60
CA ASP A 48 8.53 -2.39 24.80
C ASP A 48 9.42 -1.96 25.98
N ASP A 49 8.87 -1.72 27.14
CA ASP A 49 9.65 -1.31 28.31
C ASP A 49 10.36 -2.48 29.01
N ASN A 50 10.11 -3.70 28.58
CA ASN A 50 10.75 -4.90 29.04
C ASN A 50 11.90 -5.32 28.10
N GLU A 51 13.14 -5.22 28.57
CA GLU A 51 14.33 -5.58 27.82
C GLU A 51 14.36 -7.05 27.39
N ASP A 52 13.82 -7.97 28.20
CA ASP A 52 13.75 -9.40 27.85
C ASP A 52 12.85 -9.64 26.64
N VAL A 53 11.73 -8.92 26.55
CA VAL A 53 10.81 -8.94 25.39
C VAL A 53 11.51 -8.41 24.15
N LEU A 54 12.20 -7.27 24.26
CA LEU A 54 12.97 -6.69 23.15
C LEU A 54 14.04 -7.65 22.66
N PHE A 55 14.79 -8.26 23.58
CA PHE A 55 15.83 -9.24 23.25
C PHE A 55 15.24 -10.48 22.56
N ALA A 56 14.18 -11.07 23.12
CA ALA A 56 13.52 -12.24 22.55
C ALA A 56 13.00 -12.00 21.14
N LEU A 57 12.32 -10.85 20.91
CA LEU A 57 11.81 -10.47 19.59
C LEU A 57 12.94 -10.17 18.61
N ASN A 58 14.00 -9.49 19.05
CA ASN A 58 15.14 -9.20 18.20
C ASN A 58 15.81 -10.47 17.69
N VAL A 59 16.13 -11.42 18.59
CA VAL A 59 16.76 -12.71 18.22
C VAL A 59 15.83 -13.54 17.32
N LEU A 60 14.54 -13.52 17.59
CA LEU A 60 13.57 -14.31 16.82
C LEU A 60 13.36 -13.75 15.41
N LEU A 61 13.37 -12.43 15.25
CA LEU A 61 13.03 -11.75 13.98
C LEU A 61 14.26 -11.45 13.11
N GLU A 62 15.47 -11.37 13.67
CA GLU A 62 16.72 -11.08 12.96
C GLU A 62 16.94 -11.91 11.68
N PRO A 63 16.62 -13.22 11.63
CA PRO A 63 16.76 -14.01 10.41
C PRO A 63 15.81 -13.63 9.28
N TYR A 64 14.72 -12.92 9.57
CA TYR A 64 13.58 -12.71 8.68
C TYR A 64 13.42 -11.27 8.17
N VAL A 65 14.14 -10.30 8.74
CA VAL A 65 13.99 -8.88 8.42
C VAL A 65 15.34 -8.23 8.13
N GLU A 66 15.32 -7.16 7.35
CA GLU A 66 16.53 -6.43 6.95
C GLU A 66 17.14 -5.67 8.13
N GLN A 67 16.30 -4.98 8.91
CA GLN A 67 16.74 -4.14 10.01
C GLN A 67 15.75 -4.19 11.17
N ILE A 68 16.29 -4.33 12.38
CA ILE A 68 15.52 -4.22 13.62
C ILE A 68 16.10 -3.10 14.47
N ARG A 69 15.23 -2.21 14.92
CA ARG A 69 15.53 -1.23 15.94
C ARG A 69 14.66 -1.51 17.16
N VAL A 70 15.26 -1.39 18.33
CA VAL A 70 14.57 -1.63 19.60
C VAL A 70 14.70 -0.42 20.52
N THR A 71 13.70 -0.16 21.32
CA THR A 71 13.75 0.89 22.33
C THR A 71 12.83 0.59 23.51
N THR A 72 13.34 0.83 24.72
CA THR A 72 12.54 0.81 25.96
C THR A 72 11.84 2.16 26.22
N GLN A 73 12.15 3.17 25.43
CA GLN A 73 11.67 4.54 25.63
C GLN A 73 10.72 4.94 24.50
N PRO A 74 9.40 4.96 24.72
CA PRO A 74 8.43 5.35 23.71
C PRO A 74 8.64 6.77 23.15
N ALA A 75 9.19 7.69 23.95
CA ALA A 75 9.51 9.05 23.51
C ALA A 75 10.49 9.10 22.32
N ARG A 76 11.28 8.05 22.09
CA ARG A 76 12.18 7.96 20.93
C ARG A 76 11.47 7.64 19.61
N ILE A 77 10.20 7.27 19.64
CA ILE A 77 9.40 6.98 18.45
C ILE A 77 9.44 8.16 17.47
N GLU A 78 9.26 9.41 17.97
CA GLU A 78 9.26 10.60 17.13
C GLU A 78 10.60 10.72 16.35
N HIS A 79 11.71 10.49 17.02
CA HIS A 79 13.02 10.52 16.38
C HIS A 79 13.17 9.43 15.30
N PHE A 80 12.68 8.21 15.53
CA PHE A 80 12.73 7.15 14.52
C PHE A 80 11.82 7.45 13.32
N MET A 81 10.67 8.05 13.56
CA MET A 81 9.75 8.45 12.48
C MET A 81 10.31 9.57 11.59
N GLU A 82 11.25 10.38 12.10
CA GLU A 82 11.90 11.44 11.34
C GLU A 82 13.17 10.98 10.62
N SER A 83 13.99 10.16 11.26
CA SER A 83 15.34 9.82 10.79
C SER A 83 15.42 8.53 9.97
N ASP A 84 14.59 7.52 10.30
CA ASP A 84 14.63 6.20 9.69
C ASP A 84 13.27 5.52 9.86
N VAL A 85 12.31 5.94 9.05
CA VAL A 85 10.90 5.52 9.13
C VAL A 85 10.79 4.00 9.03
N PRO A 86 10.25 3.31 10.05
CA PRO A 86 10.07 1.87 10.02
C PRO A 86 8.92 1.46 9.07
N ASP A 87 9.04 0.29 8.47
CA ASP A 87 7.96 -0.30 7.69
C ASP A 87 6.86 -0.84 8.59
N VAL A 88 7.25 -1.47 9.70
CA VAL A 88 6.32 -1.98 10.71
C VAL A 88 6.81 -1.60 12.11
N SER A 89 5.91 -1.11 12.95
CA SER A 89 6.15 -0.85 14.35
C SER A 89 5.45 -1.91 15.21
N LEU A 90 6.20 -2.64 16.04
CA LEU A 90 5.69 -3.49 17.10
C LEU A 90 5.65 -2.67 18.37
N LEU A 91 4.47 -2.36 18.87
CA LEU A 91 4.26 -1.45 19.99
C LEU A 91 3.63 -2.16 21.17
N ASP A 92 4.29 -2.14 22.32
CA ASP A 92 3.63 -2.62 23.55
C ASP A 92 2.41 -1.76 23.87
N MET A 93 1.34 -2.40 24.29
CA MET A 93 0.12 -1.71 24.66
C MET A 93 0.22 -1.10 26.05
N ASN A 94 0.97 -1.75 26.97
CA ASN A 94 0.99 -1.42 28.40
C ASN A 94 2.43 -1.14 28.86
N PHE A 95 2.80 0.13 28.93
CA PHE A 95 4.06 0.55 29.53
C PHE A 95 3.94 0.64 31.06
N ARG A 96 5.07 0.64 31.76
CA ARG A 96 5.13 0.65 33.26
C ARG A 96 4.32 1.75 33.92
N ARG A 97 4.12 2.87 33.27
CA ARG A 97 3.32 3.99 33.77
C ARG A 97 1.82 3.73 33.69
N ASP A 98 1.41 2.81 32.82
CA ASP A 98 0.00 2.50 32.57
C ASP A 98 -0.19 0.99 32.31
N ALA A 99 0.13 0.16 33.31
CA ALA A 99 0.09 -1.29 33.18
C ALA A 99 -1.30 -1.89 32.95
N ILE A 100 -2.40 -1.09 33.09
CA ILE A 100 -3.76 -1.62 33.07
C ILE A 100 -4.63 -0.99 31.97
N SER A 101 -4.55 0.32 31.75
CA SER A 101 -5.52 1.02 30.86
C SER A 101 -5.16 0.95 29.38
N GLY A 102 -3.86 0.80 29.05
CA GLY A 102 -3.35 0.83 27.68
C GLY A 102 -3.39 2.21 27.01
N GLN A 103 -3.70 3.27 27.74
CA GLN A 103 -3.83 4.63 27.20
C GLN A 103 -2.51 5.12 26.60
N GLU A 104 -1.38 4.73 27.20
CA GLU A 104 -0.07 5.13 26.70
C GLU A 104 0.22 4.51 25.32
N GLY A 105 -0.13 3.24 25.09
CA GLY A 105 -0.02 2.60 23.78
C GLY A 105 -0.88 3.30 22.74
N PHE A 106 -2.12 3.68 23.05
CA PHE A 106 -3.00 4.43 22.15
C PHE A 106 -2.46 5.83 21.85
N PHE A 107 -1.89 6.52 22.83
CA PHE A 107 -1.26 7.82 22.62
C PHE A 107 -0.11 7.73 21.60
N TRP A 108 0.75 6.72 21.73
CA TRP A 108 1.85 6.53 20.78
C TRP A 108 1.39 6.07 19.41
N LEU A 109 0.35 5.23 19.32
CA LEU A 109 -0.28 4.89 18.06
C LEU A 109 -0.77 6.14 17.31
N GLU A 110 -1.47 7.04 18.01
CA GLU A 110 -1.95 8.32 17.44
C GLU A 110 -0.78 9.18 16.93
N LYS A 111 0.30 9.27 17.69
CA LYS A 111 1.52 9.99 17.30
C LYS A 111 2.15 9.41 16.04
N ILE A 112 2.31 8.09 15.96
CA ILE A 112 2.83 7.40 14.78
C ILE A 112 1.93 7.67 13.57
N LYS A 113 0.61 7.52 13.72
CA LYS A 113 -0.35 7.75 12.63
C LYS A 113 -0.44 9.20 12.16
N LYS A 114 -0.19 10.14 13.06
CA LYS A 114 -0.10 11.57 12.72
C LYS A 114 1.16 11.88 11.90
N ALA A 115 2.28 11.24 12.24
CA ALA A 115 3.55 11.39 11.51
C ALA A 115 3.50 10.68 10.14
N ASP A 116 2.96 9.47 10.09
CA ASP A 116 2.76 8.71 8.86
C ASP A 116 1.38 8.02 8.89
N PRO A 117 0.37 8.55 8.16
CA PRO A 117 -0.96 7.95 8.06
C PRO A 117 -0.95 6.51 7.53
N ASP A 118 0.05 6.16 6.70
CA ASP A 118 0.22 4.84 6.11
C ASP A 118 1.03 3.87 6.99
N ALA A 119 1.52 4.32 8.17
CA ALA A 119 2.29 3.49 9.08
C ALA A 119 1.53 2.20 9.44
N VAL A 120 2.25 1.10 9.50
CA VAL A 120 1.73 -0.20 9.94
C VAL A 120 2.17 -0.44 11.37
N VAL A 121 1.20 -0.51 12.29
CA VAL A 121 1.43 -0.68 13.72
C VAL A 121 0.74 -1.94 14.19
N LEU A 122 1.52 -2.85 14.79
CA LEU A 122 1.06 -4.05 15.45
C LEU A 122 1.21 -3.87 16.96
N PHE A 123 0.13 -4.03 17.70
CA PHE A 123 0.24 -4.04 19.16
C PHE A 123 0.74 -5.39 19.67
N ILE A 124 1.58 -5.35 20.70
CA ILE A 124 1.93 -6.52 21.50
C ILE A 124 1.23 -6.36 22.86
N THR A 125 0.50 -7.36 23.31
CA THR A 125 -0.31 -7.24 24.52
C THR A 125 -0.23 -8.50 25.40
N ALA A 126 -0.17 -8.30 26.72
CA ALA A 126 -0.14 -9.41 27.68
C ALA A 126 -1.49 -10.13 27.82
N TYR A 127 -2.58 -9.53 27.38
CA TYR A 127 -3.92 -10.08 27.49
C TYR A 127 -4.64 -10.06 26.16
N ALA A 128 -5.23 -11.19 25.79
CA ALA A 128 -6.19 -11.29 24.68
C ALA A 128 -7.55 -10.69 25.11
N ASP A 129 -7.53 -9.42 25.58
CA ASP A 129 -8.73 -8.66 25.89
C ASP A 129 -9.36 -8.22 24.55
N THR A 130 -10.43 -8.92 24.17
CA THR A 130 -11.13 -8.69 22.91
C THR A 130 -11.62 -7.24 22.79
N GLU A 131 -12.01 -6.59 23.88
CA GLU A 131 -12.46 -5.20 23.83
C GLU A 131 -11.31 -4.23 23.53
N LYS A 132 -10.15 -4.45 24.13
CA LYS A 132 -8.95 -3.64 23.85
C LYS A 132 -8.45 -3.88 22.42
N ALA A 133 -8.47 -5.12 21.95
CA ALA A 133 -8.12 -5.43 20.56
C ALA A 133 -9.02 -4.71 19.55
N VAL A 134 -10.34 -4.76 19.75
CA VAL A 134 -11.29 -4.02 18.90
C VAL A 134 -11.06 -2.50 18.97
N ARG A 135 -10.79 -1.95 20.16
CA ARG A 135 -10.44 -0.54 20.29
C ARG A 135 -9.16 -0.18 19.54
N ALA A 136 -8.14 -1.05 19.61
CA ALA A 136 -6.87 -0.84 18.92
C ALA A 136 -7.05 -0.75 17.40
N ILE A 137 -7.81 -1.68 16.81
CA ILE A 137 -8.12 -1.67 15.37
C ILE A 137 -8.92 -0.40 15.00
N LYS A 138 -9.94 -0.04 15.79
CA LYS A 138 -10.71 1.20 15.57
C LYS A 138 -9.85 2.47 15.68
N ALA A 139 -8.82 2.45 16.52
CA ALA A 139 -7.87 3.54 16.65
C ALA A 139 -6.80 3.59 15.53
N GLY A 140 -6.80 2.62 14.61
CA GLY A 140 -5.93 2.57 13.44
C GLY A 140 -4.72 1.64 13.57
N ALA A 141 -4.64 0.80 14.61
CA ALA A 141 -3.69 -0.31 14.62
C ALA A 141 -4.04 -1.30 13.50
N THR A 142 -3.03 -1.92 12.96
CA THR A 142 -3.22 -2.89 11.86
C THR A 142 -3.63 -4.25 12.40
N ASP A 143 -3.00 -4.71 13.47
CA ASP A 143 -3.29 -5.98 14.14
C ASP A 143 -2.72 -5.98 15.57
N PHE A 144 -2.87 -7.10 16.29
CA PHE A 144 -2.29 -7.30 17.61
C PHE A 144 -1.72 -8.71 17.76
N ILE A 145 -0.71 -8.85 18.64
CA ILE A 145 0.00 -10.09 18.93
C ILE A 145 -0.07 -10.31 20.44
N PRO A 146 -0.66 -11.44 20.92
CA PRO A 146 -0.71 -11.74 22.35
C PRO A 146 0.66 -12.19 22.88
N LYS A 147 0.99 -11.82 24.11
CA LYS A 147 2.10 -12.37 24.91
C LYS A 147 1.56 -13.54 25.79
N PRO A 148 2.16 -14.71 25.80
CA PRO A 148 3.28 -15.16 24.96
C PRO A 148 2.83 -15.42 23.52
N TRP A 149 3.69 -15.13 22.58
CA TRP A 149 3.43 -15.35 21.16
C TRP A 149 3.84 -16.74 20.68
N GLU A 150 3.14 -17.27 19.73
CA GLU A 150 3.55 -18.41 18.92
C GLU A 150 4.39 -17.90 17.74
N LYS A 151 5.56 -18.53 17.52
CA LYS A 151 6.51 -18.09 16.50
C LYS A 151 5.88 -17.98 15.11
N GLU A 152 5.15 -19.02 14.70
CA GLU A 152 4.52 -19.13 13.39
C GLU A 152 3.48 -18.03 13.19
N LYS A 153 2.68 -17.75 14.22
CA LYS A 153 1.67 -16.71 14.20
C LYS A 153 2.28 -15.32 14.15
N LEU A 154 3.30 -15.06 14.95
CA LEU A 154 4.04 -13.79 14.92
C LEU A 154 4.62 -13.52 13.53
N LEU A 155 5.30 -14.51 12.93
CA LEU A 155 5.89 -14.37 11.60
C LEU A 155 4.84 -14.18 10.51
N ALA A 156 3.72 -14.90 10.58
CA ALA A 156 2.62 -14.72 9.63
C ALA A 156 2.01 -13.31 9.70
N THR A 157 1.73 -12.81 10.92
CA THR A 157 1.21 -11.46 11.14
C THR A 157 2.20 -10.40 10.65
N LEU A 158 3.49 -10.57 10.94
CA LEU A 158 4.53 -9.65 10.49
C LEU A 158 4.66 -9.63 8.97
N SER A 159 4.64 -10.81 8.32
CA SER A 159 4.67 -10.91 6.86
C SER A 159 3.49 -10.18 6.21
N ALA A 160 2.29 -10.37 6.74
CA ALA A 160 1.10 -9.66 6.26
C ALA A 160 1.23 -8.14 6.43
N ALA A 161 1.79 -7.70 7.57
CA ALA A 161 2.03 -6.30 7.88
C ALA A 161 3.05 -5.65 6.90
N LEU A 162 4.15 -6.34 6.61
CA LEU A 162 5.16 -5.86 5.65
C LEU A 162 4.58 -5.73 4.24
N LYS A 163 3.84 -6.73 3.76
CA LYS A 163 3.16 -6.67 2.46
C LYS A 163 2.15 -5.52 2.39
N LEU A 164 1.41 -5.28 3.47
CA LEU A 164 0.49 -4.14 3.54
C LEU A 164 1.23 -2.81 3.44
N ARG A 165 2.39 -2.69 4.11
CA ARG A 165 3.23 -1.49 4.02
C ARG A 165 3.76 -1.27 2.61
N GLU A 166 4.28 -2.31 1.98
CA GLU A 166 4.76 -2.28 0.59
C GLU A 166 3.66 -1.79 -0.35
N SER A 167 2.47 -2.39 -0.29
CA SER A 167 1.32 -2.00 -1.11
C SER A 167 0.90 -0.53 -0.88
N ARG A 168 0.86 -0.06 0.37
CA ARG A 168 0.56 1.35 0.67
C ARG A 168 1.61 2.30 0.10
N THR A 169 2.88 1.93 0.21
CA THR A 169 4.01 2.72 -0.31
C THR A 169 3.97 2.80 -1.83
N GLU A 170 3.68 1.69 -2.50
CA GLU A 170 3.53 1.62 -3.96
C GLU A 170 2.36 2.51 -4.43
N VAL A 171 1.18 2.37 -3.84
CA VAL A 171 0.03 3.23 -4.14
C VAL A 171 0.35 4.71 -3.95
N ARG A 172 1.06 5.06 -2.86
CA ARG A 172 1.49 6.44 -2.61
C ARG A 172 2.49 6.93 -3.63
N SER A 173 3.43 6.07 -4.05
CA SER A 173 4.40 6.38 -5.11
C SER A 173 3.71 6.62 -6.45
N LEU A 174 2.80 5.73 -6.84
CA LEU A 174 2.03 5.87 -8.08
C LEU A 174 1.17 7.14 -8.06
N LYS A 175 0.50 7.45 -6.96
CA LYS A 175 -0.25 8.71 -6.81
C LYS A 175 0.64 9.94 -6.96
N ARG A 176 1.87 9.91 -6.39
CA ARG A 176 2.84 11.01 -6.55
C ARG A 176 3.34 11.13 -7.99
N GLN A 177 3.58 10.01 -8.67
CA GLN A 177 4.00 10.04 -10.07
C GLN A 177 2.91 10.62 -10.97
N VAL A 178 1.66 10.21 -10.75
CA VAL A 178 0.51 10.78 -11.47
C VAL A 178 0.39 12.28 -11.19
N ALA A 179 0.44 12.70 -9.94
CA ALA A 179 0.40 14.12 -9.57
C ALA A 179 1.59 14.92 -10.15
N ALA A 180 2.79 14.32 -10.25
CA ALA A 180 3.94 14.97 -10.86
C ALA A 180 3.79 15.10 -12.39
N LEU A 181 3.16 14.15 -13.06
CA LEU A 181 2.84 14.26 -14.49
C LEU A 181 1.78 15.35 -14.73
N GLU A 182 0.81 15.48 -13.82
CA GLU A 182 -0.19 16.54 -13.85
C GLU A 182 0.41 17.93 -13.55
N SER A 183 1.33 18.03 -12.59
CA SER A 183 1.97 19.30 -12.22
C SER A 183 2.95 19.82 -13.26
N SER A 184 3.50 18.98 -14.13
CA SER A 184 4.27 19.44 -15.28
C SER A 184 3.38 20.17 -16.33
N ASP A 185 2.09 19.90 -16.31
CA ASP A 185 1.08 20.66 -17.06
C ASP A 185 0.60 21.92 -16.31
N GLU A 186 0.88 22.07 -15.00
CA GLU A 186 0.39 23.18 -14.16
C GLU A 186 1.18 24.49 -14.33
N GLU A 187 2.40 24.49 -14.83
CA GLU A 187 3.21 25.72 -15.05
C GLU A 187 2.67 26.64 -16.17
N GLY A 188 1.38 26.61 -16.47
CA GLY A 188 0.77 27.44 -17.50
C GLY A 188 -0.74 27.61 -17.45
N PHE A 189 -1.41 27.10 -16.42
CA PHE A 189 -2.88 27.05 -16.37
C PHE A 189 -3.58 28.27 -15.75
N GLU A 190 -2.96 29.41 -15.70
CA GLU A 190 -3.70 30.64 -15.40
C GLU A 190 -4.48 31.10 -16.64
N ILE A 191 -5.80 30.90 -16.62
CA ILE A 191 -6.65 31.49 -17.66
C ILE A 191 -6.67 32.99 -17.46
N ILE A 192 -5.99 33.71 -18.34
CA ILE A 192 -5.94 35.16 -18.31
C ILE A 192 -7.03 35.71 -19.24
N GLY A 193 -7.86 36.61 -18.74
CA GLY A 193 -8.89 37.26 -19.56
C GLY A 193 -9.54 38.45 -18.84
N GLU A 194 -9.56 39.59 -19.50
CA GLU A 194 -10.11 40.83 -18.95
C GLU A 194 -11.48 41.19 -19.54
N SER A 195 -11.91 40.48 -20.61
CA SER A 195 -13.20 40.76 -21.25
C SER A 195 -14.38 40.37 -20.33
N ASN A 196 -15.52 41.09 -20.50
CA ASN A 196 -16.72 40.77 -19.74
C ASN A 196 -17.16 39.32 -19.89
N ALA A 197 -17.04 38.74 -21.10
CA ALA A 197 -17.36 37.35 -21.37
C ALA A 197 -16.47 36.39 -20.57
N MET A 198 -15.15 36.68 -20.42
CA MET A 198 -14.26 35.87 -19.60
C MET A 198 -14.56 36.00 -18.11
N GLN A 199 -14.92 37.19 -17.64
CA GLN A 199 -15.34 37.43 -16.26
C GLN A 199 -16.61 36.62 -15.90
N GLU A 200 -17.55 36.47 -16.82
CA GLU A 200 -18.74 35.62 -16.65
C GLU A 200 -18.37 34.14 -16.54
N ILE A 201 -17.38 33.68 -17.33
CA ILE A 201 -16.85 32.32 -17.24
C ILE A 201 -16.20 32.09 -15.88
N PHE A 202 -15.33 32.99 -15.40
CA PHE A 202 -14.69 32.89 -14.09
C PHE A 202 -15.72 32.89 -12.94
N ALA A 203 -16.72 33.74 -12.99
CA ALA A 203 -17.82 33.76 -12.03
C ALA A 203 -18.63 32.46 -12.04
N THR A 204 -18.74 31.80 -13.19
CA THR A 204 -19.42 30.50 -13.33
C THR A 204 -18.58 29.38 -12.77
N ILE A 205 -17.26 29.35 -13.03
CA ILE A 205 -16.33 28.39 -12.44
C ILE A 205 -16.40 28.47 -10.91
N GLU A 206 -16.34 29.67 -10.34
CA GLU A 206 -16.39 29.86 -8.89
C GLU A 206 -17.74 29.41 -8.28
N LYS A 207 -18.86 29.61 -8.97
CA LYS A 207 -20.17 29.11 -8.50
C LYS A 207 -20.25 27.60 -8.50
N LEU A 208 -19.53 26.93 -9.42
CA LEU A 208 -19.56 25.47 -9.58
C LEU A 208 -18.56 24.72 -8.70
N ARG A 209 -17.66 25.42 -8.01
CA ARG A 209 -16.55 24.84 -7.23
C ARG A 209 -16.97 23.82 -6.16
N HIS A 210 -18.22 23.86 -5.68
CA HIS A 210 -18.74 22.98 -4.63
C HIS A 210 -19.76 21.96 -5.16
N THR A 211 -19.90 21.83 -6.50
CA THR A 211 -20.86 20.91 -7.09
C THR A 211 -20.20 19.66 -7.65
N ASP A 212 -20.87 18.52 -7.51
CA ASP A 212 -20.52 17.26 -8.19
C ASP A 212 -21.32 17.01 -9.46
N ALA A 213 -22.00 18.03 -9.97
CA ALA A 213 -22.83 17.92 -11.18
C ALA A 213 -21.98 17.68 -12.45
N ASN A 214 -22.56 16.98 -13.41
CA ASN A 214 -21.99 16.87 -14.75
C ASN A 214 -22.07 18.23 -15.47
N ILE A 215 -20.95 18.68 -16.04
CA ILE A 215 -20.84 19.98 -16.70
C ILE A 215 -20.59 19.74 -18.18
N LEU A 216 -21.39 20.40 -19.01
CA LEU A 216 -21.21 20.42 -20.46
C LEU A 216 -20.63 21.79 -20.88
N ILE A 217 -19.46 21.80 -21.51
CA ILE A 217 -18.77 22.97 -22.02
C ILE A 217 -18.94 22.99 -23.55
N LEU A 218 -19.59 24.02 -24.09
CA LEU A 218 -19.82 24.19 -25.52
C LEU A 218 -18.98 25.35 -26.08
N GLY A 219 -18.47 25.18 -27.29
CA GLY A 219 -17.70 26.22 -27.99
C GLY A 219 -17.05 25.68 -29.25
N GLU A 220 -16.57 26.54 -30.12
CA GLU A 220 -15.85 26.20 -31.35
C GLU A 220 -14.49 25.54 -31.06
N ASN A 221 -13.90 24.92 -32.06
CA ASN A 221 -12.56 24.32 -31.90
C ASN A 221 -11.53 25.44 -31.63
N GLY A 222 -10.60 25.16 -30.70
CA GLY A 222 -9.54 26.10 -30.33
C GLY A 222 -9.94 27.22 -29.36
N THR A 223 -11.18 27.23 -28.83
CA THR A 223 -11.66 28.27 -27.88
C THR A 223 -11.21 28.07 -26.43
N GLY A 224 -10.39 27.06 -26.13
CA GLY A 224 -9.88 26.84 -24.79
C GLY A 224 -10.83 26.07 -23.87
N LYS A 225 -11.76 25.25 -24.38
CA LYS A 225 -12.64 24.40 -23.55
C LYS A 225 -11.89 23.49 -22.56
N ASP A 226 -10.74 22.97 -22.99
CA ASP A 226 -9.90 22.16 -22.14
C ASP A 226 -9.34 22.95 -20.94
N LEU A 227 -8.95 24.21 -21.16
CA LEU A 227 -8.51 25.11 -20.09
C LEU A 227 -9.63 25.36 -19.07
N VAL A 228 -10.87 25.56 -19.53
CA VAL A 228 -12.02 25.74 -18.66
C VAL A 228 -12.33 24.47 -17.89
N ALA A 229 -12.21 23.29 -18.50
CA ALA A 229 -12.40 22.00 -17.83
C ALA A 229 -11.36 21.77 -16.72
N ARG A 230 -10.10 22.06 -17.00
CA ARG A 230 -9.01 21.99 -16.00
C ARG A 230 -9.21 23.01 -14.88
N ALA A 231 -9.61 24.23 -15.17
CA ALA A 231 -9.92 25.24 -14.14
C ALA A 231 -11.07 24.79 -13.23
N LEU A 232 -12.12 24.20 -13.79
CA LEU A 232 -13.21 23.60 -13.00
C LEU A 232 -12.71 22.48 -12.09
N TYR A 233 -11.83 21.59 -12.60
CA TYR A 233 -11.21 20.53 -11.82
C TYR A 233 -10.40 21.11 -10.66
N HIS A 234 -9.50 22.07 -10.90
CA HIS A 234 -8.65 22.68 -9.87
C HIS A 234 -9.45 23.40 -8.76
N HIS A 235 -10.61 23.96 -9.10
CA HIS A 235 -11.49 24.61 -8.13
C HIS A 235 -12.51 23.66 -7.50
N SER A 236 -12.55 22.39 -7.88
CA SER A 236 -13.52 21.40 -7.40
C SER A 236 -13.04 20.67 -6.13
N PRO A 237 -13.93 19.99 -5.38
CA PRO A 237 -13.54 19.11 -4.28
C PRO A 237 -12.70 17.92 -4.73
N ARG A 238 -12.61 17.66 -6.04
CA ARG A 238 -11.81 16.59 -6.64
C ARG A 238 -10.39 17.02 -6.99
N ASN A 239 -10.01 18.25 -6.66
CA ASN A 239 -8.62 18.69 -6.79
C ASN A 239 -7.67 17.74 -6.09
N GLY A 240 -6.63 17.26 -6.80
CA GLY A 240 -5.69 16.24 -6.31
C GLY A 240 -6.12 14.78 -6.56
N GLN A 241 -7.23 14.55 -7.27
CA GLN A 241 -7.55 13.25 -7.89
C GLN A 241 -7.01 13.24 -9.32
N VAL A 242 -7.02 12.07 -9.98
CA VAL A 242 -6.58 11.97 -11.38
C VAL A 242 -7.56 12.68 -12.31
N PHE A 243 -7.08 13.64 -13.11
CA PHE A 243 -7.83 14.28 -14.19
C PHE A 243 -7.50 13.59 -15.52
N VAL A 244 -8.46 12.93 -16.14
CA VAL A 244 -8.26 12.21 -17.40
C VAL A 244 -9.00 12.95 -18.53
N GLY A 245 -8.22 13.51 -19.46
CA GLY A 245 -8.76 14.07 -20.70
C GLY A 245 -8.86 12.99 -21.77
N ILE A 246 -10.06 12.77 -22.33
CA ILE A 246 -10.28 11.80 -23.41
C ILE A 246 -10.83 12.53 -24.62
N ASP A 247 -10.11 12.45 -25.74
CA ASP A 247 -10.60 12.94 -27.03
C ASP A 247 -11.41 11.84 -27.72
N LEU A 248 -12.73 11.88 -27.51
CA LEU A 248 -13.64 10.90 -28.12
C LEU A 248 -13.64 10.91 -29.64
N GLY A 249 -13.23 12.03 -30.27
CA GLY A 249 -13.12 12.14 -31.74
C GLY A 249 -11.93 11.37 -32.32
N SER A 250 -10.94 11.06 -31.48
CA SER A 250 -9.75 10.28 -31.86
C SER A 250 -9.93 8.77 -31.74
N ILE A 251 -10.98 8.32 -31.03
CA ILE A 251 -11.24 6.90 -30.78
C ILE A 251 -12.19 6.34 -31.85
N PRO A 252 -11.79 5.28 -32.60
CA PRO A 252 -12.69 4.59 -33.50
C PRO A 252 -13.92 4.04 -32.76
N GLU A 253 -15.12 4.18 -33.36
CA GLU A 253 -16.38 3.73 -32.75
C GLU A 253 -16.35 2.26 -32.29
N SER A 254 -15.64 1.39 -33.04
CA SER A 254 -15.48 -0.02 -32.72
C SER A 254 -14.60 -0.33 -31.49
N LEU A 255 -13.79 0.64 -31.05
CA LEU A 255 -12.89 0.49 -29.90
C LEU A 255 -13.35 1.32 -28.70
N PHE A 256 -14.44 2.08 -28.84
CA PHE A 256 -14.89 3.06 -27.85
C PHE A 256 -15.09 2.45 -26.47
N GLU A 257 -15.81 1.33 -26.39
CA GLU A 257 -16.08 0.67 -25.11
C GLU A 257 -14.80 0.05 -24.49
N SER A 258 -13.94 -0.56 -25.31
CA SER A 258 -12.69 -1.19 -24.85
C SER A 258 -11.65 -0.17 -24.37
N GLU A 259 -11.57 0.99 -25.01
CA GLU A 259 -10.65 2.06 -24.60
C GLU A 259 -11.14 2.80 -23.33
N LEU A 260 -12.44 2.96 -23.16
CA LEU A 260 -13.01 3.64 -21.99
C LEU A 260 -13.10 2.77 -20.75
N PHE A 261 -13.44 1.50 -20.91
CA PHE A 261 -13.77 0.60 -19.78
C PHE A 261 -12.83 -0.59 -19.67
N GLY A 262 -11.85 -0.70 -20.58
CA GLY A 262 -10.96 -1.84 -20.65
C GLY A 262 -11.65 -3.10 -21.21
N TYR A 263 -10.93 -4.21 -21.26
CA TYR A 263 -11.42 -5.48 -21.75
C TYR A 263 -10.75 -6.64 -21.01
N GLU A 264 -11.45 -7.76 -20.90
CA GLU A 264 -10.85 -8.99 -20.39
C GLU A 264 -9.95 -9.62 -21.44
N LYS A 265 -8.85 -10.24 -20.99
CA LYS A 265 -7.92 -10.94 -21.86
C LYS A 265 -8.64 -12.02 -22.67
N GLY A 266 -8.55 -11.92 -23.99
CA GLY A 266 -9.20 -12.84 -24.93
C GLY A 266 -10.60 -12.41 -25.37
N ALA A 267 -11.06 -11.21 -24.99
CA ALA A 267 -12.36 -10.69 -25.42
C ALA A 267 -12.45 -10.49 -26.95
N PHE A 268 -11.31 -10.23 -27.61
CA PHE A 268 -11.19 -10.15 -29.07
C PHE A 268 -9.79 -10.56 -29.56
N THR A 269 -9.60 -10.72 -30.86
CA THR A 269 -8.41 -11.36 -31.46
C THR A 269 -7.06 -10.74 -31.09
N ASP A 270 -7.02 -9.47 -30.73
CA ASP A 270 -5.81 -8.74 -30.32
C ASP A 270 -5.74 -8.41 -28.82
N ALA A 271 -6.68 -8.88 -28.00
CA ALA A 271 -6.69 -8.72 -26.55
C ALA A 271 -5.60 -9.56 -25.86
N ARG A 272 -4.32 -9.08 -25.93
CA ARG A 272 -3.14 -9.80 -25.42
C ARG A 272 -2.77 -9.41 -23.97
N ARG A 273 -3.25 -8.28 -23.48
CA ARG A 273 -3.03 -7.77 -22.11
C ARG A 273 -4.38 -7.30 -21.54
N ASP A 274 -4.50 -7.43 -20.23
CA ASP A 274 -5.62 -6.88 -19.45
C ASP A 274 -5.40 -5.39 -19.27
#